data_66b20628abbb7e808f38ce5facff30d1
#
_entry.id   66b20628abbb7e808f38ce5facff30d1
#
_cell.length_a   1.000
_cell.length_b   1.000
_cell.length_c   1.000
_cell.angle_alpha   90.00
_cell.angle_beta   90.00
_cell.angle_gamma   90.00
#
_symmetry.space_group_name_H-M   'P 1'
#
loop_
_entity.id
_entity.type
_entity.pdbx_description
1 polymer ?
#
loop_
_entity_poly.entity_id
_entity_poly.type
_entity_poly.pdbx_seq_one_letter_code
_entity_poly.pdbx_strand_id
1 'polypeptide(L)'
;MGCVTFEVRLQTRWLDFDGLGHLNHAVYHVYLDEARDDALRRTVGDFASFPNVVVHASIDYKKEIAYGAREVVVQSTIAKVGRSSVRFRQVVLTPDGEVAAESESVLVAWDPAARSSRTIGDDERRALLAGGSGEVS
;
A
#
# COMPACT_ATOMS: atom_id res chain seq x y z
N MET A 1 16.72 12.30 6.74
CA MET A 1 16.06 11.96 5.79
C MET A 1 15.00 11.05 6.04
N GLY A 2 13.88 11.44 6.14
CA GLY A 2 12.73 10.62 6.39
C GLY A 2 12.30 9.86 5.16
N CYS A 3 11.51 8.84 5.36
CA CYS A 3 10.85 8.16 4.27
C CYS A 3 9.73 9.02 3.75
N VAL A 4 9.45 8.91 2.47
CA VAL A 4 8.31 9.60 1.89
C VAL A 4 7.06 8.77 2.16
N THR A 5 6.03 9.44 2.61
CA THR A 5 4.75 8.80 2.88
C THR A 5 3.74 9.25 1.84
N PHE A 6 3.06 8.30 1.25
CA PHE A 6 1.98 8.54 0.29
C PHE A 6 0.67 8.40 1.02
N GLU A 7 -0.18 9.41 0.88
CA GLU A 7 -1.48 9.37 1.51
C GLU A 7 -2.56 9.31 0.44
N VAL A 8 -3.53 8.45 0.62
CA VAL A 8 -4.65 8.34 -0.31
C VAL A 8 -5.94 8.21 0.49
N ARG A 9 -7.01 8.84 -0.02
CA ARG A 9 -8.34 8.74 0.54
C ARG A 9 -9.13 7.78 -0.32
N LEU A 10 -9.67 6.75 0.30
CA LEU A 10 -10.43 5.73 -0.42
C LEU A 10 -11.86 5.74 0.07
N GLN A 11 -12.78 5.72 -0.86
CA GLN A 11 -14.20 5.70 -0.51
C GLN A 11 -14.59 4.32 -0.06
N THR A 12 -15.40 4.26 0.99
CA THR A 12 -15.96 3.00 1.46
C THR A 12 -17.18 2.66 0.62
N ARG A 13 -17.48 1.37 0.57
CA ARG A 13 -18.69 0.87 -0.10
C ARG A 13 -19.58 0.27 0.95
N TRP A 14 -20.89 0.29 0.68
CA TRP A 14 -21.84 -0.26 1.63
C TRP A 14 -21.52 -1.72 1.99
N LEU A 15 -21.11 -2.50 0.99
CA LEU A 15 -20.81 -3.91 1.21
C LEU A 15 -19.50 -4.15 1.96
N ASP A 16 -18.72 -3.10 2.22
CA ASP A 16 -17.48 -3.23 2.97
C ASP A 16 -17.73 -3.39 4.47
N PHE A 17 -18.92 -3.09 4.92
CA PHE A 17 -19.28 -3.18 6.34
C PHE A 17 -20.03 -4.48 6.60
N ASP A 18 -19.74 -5.10 7.75
CA ASP A 18 -20.35 -6.37 8.08
C ASP A 18 -21.54 -6.20 9.03
N GLY A 19 -22.12 -7.34 9.45
CA GLY A 19 -23.28 -7.33 10.29
C GLY A 19 -23.06 -6.80 11.71
N LEU A 20 -21.81 -6.58 12.09
CA LEU A 20 -21.48 -6.03 13.40
C LEU A 20 -21.39 -4.50 13.36
N GLY A 21 -21.61 -3.90 12.20
CA GLY A 21 -21.62 -2.45 12.08
C GLY A 21 -20.26 -1.82 11.95
N HIS A 22 -19.25 -2.57 11.53
CA HIS A 22 -17.94 -2.00 11.32
C HIS A 22 -17.31 -2.55 10.03
N LEU A 23 -16.26 -1.90 9.59
CA LEU A 23 -15.56 -2.29 8.38
C LEU A 23 -15.06 -3.73 8.53
N ASN A 24 -15.39 -4.56 7.54
CA ASN A 24 -15.01 -5.96 7.56
C ASN A 24 -13.49 -6.10 7.49
N HIS A 25 -12.93 -6.93 8.38
CA HIS A 25 -11.47 -7.05 8.46
C HIS A 25 -10.81 -7.49 7.14
N ALA A 26 -11.50 -8.32 6.36
CA ALA A 26 -10.93 -8.79 5.09
C ALA A 26 -10.84 -7.68 4.05
N VAL A 27 -11.71 -6.67 4.15
CA VAL A 27 -11.73 -5.58 3.18
C VAL A 27 -10.54 -4.65 3.36
N TYR A 28 -9.92 -4.64 4.55
CA TYR A 28 -8.71 -3.83 4.75
C TYR A 28 -7.63 -4.18 3.74
N HIS A 29 -7.53 -5.44 3.35
CA HIS A 29 -6.53 -5.85 2.37
C HIS A 29 -6.77 -5.21 1.01
N VAL A 30 -8.03 -4.99 0.65
CA VAL A 30 -8.37 -4.32 -0.61
C VAL A 30 -7.90 -2.87 -0.57
N TYR A 31 -8.16 -2.19 0.53
CA TYR A 31 -7.75 -0.80 0.68
C TYR A 31 -6.23 -0.66 0.70
N LEU A 32 -5.56 -1.58 1.39
CA LEU A 32 -4.11 -1.56 1.43
C LEU A 32 -3.51 -1.82 0.05
N ASP A 33 -4.13 -2.72 -0.71
CA ASP A 33 -3.67 -3.02 -2.06
C ASP A 33 -3.83 -1.80 -2.98
N GLU A 34 -4.97 -1.14 -2.90
CA GLU A 34 -5.20 0.08 -3.69
C GLU A 34 -4.20 1.18 -3.32
N ALA A 35 -3.89 1.30 -2.03
CA ALA A 35 -2.94 2.31 -1.58
C ALA A 35 -1.52 2.00 -2.04
N ARG A 36 -1.13 0.72 -2.06
CA ARG A 36 0.18 0.34 -2.59
C ARG A 36 0.26 0.64 -4.08
N ASP A 37 -0.81 0.33 -4.81
CA ASP A 37 -0.86 0.60 -6.23
C ASP A 37 -0.73 2.11 -6.50
N ASP A 38 -1.40 2.92 -5.69
CA ASP A 38 -1.29 4.37 -5.79
C ASP A 38 0.15 4.84 -5.57
N ALA A 39 0.83 4.30 -4.56
CA ALA A 39 2.21 4.64 -4.27
C ALA A 39 3.13 4.24 -5.43
N LEU A 40 2.89 3.07 -6.01
CA LEU A 40 3.69 2.61 -7.15
C LEU A 40 3.45 3.48 -8.39
N ARG A 41 2.19 3.88 -8.63
CA ARG A 41 1.91 4.75 -9.76
C ARG A 41 2.62 6.10 -9.63
N ARG A 42 2.80 6.57 -8.40
CA ARG A 42 3.49 7.84 -8.15
C ARG A 42 5.01 7.70 -8.25
N THR A 43 5.53 6.49 -8.31
CA THR A 43 6.97 6.25 -8.35
C THR A 43 7.41 5.59 -9.64
N VAL A 44 7.07 4.35 -9.85
CA VAL A 44 7.56 3.56 -10.99
C VAL A 44 6.54 3.40 -12.11
N GLY A 45 5.29 3.75 -11.87
CA GLY A 45 4.25 3.68 -12.87
C GLY A 45 3.16 2.68 -12.49
N ASP A 46 2.23 2.47 -13.42
CA ASP A 46 1.08 1.61 -13.17
C ASP A 46 1.51 0.13 -13.15
N PHE A 47 0.52 -0.74 -12.93
CA PHE A 47 0.80 -2.16 -12.84
C PHE A 47 1.47 -2.71 -14.11
N ALA A 48 1.08 -2.18 -15.27
CA ALA A 48 1.69 -2.64 -16.53
C ALA A 48 3.17 -2.29 -16.61
N SER A 49 3.57 -1.16 -16.00
CA SER A 49 4.95 -0.72 -15.97
C SER A 49 5.78 -1.44 -14.91
N PHE A 50 5.12 -1.83 -13.82
CA PHE A 50 5.82 -2.47 -12.70
C PHE A 50 4.97 -3.61 -12.18
N PRO A 51 4.85 -4.71 -12.96
CA PRO A 51 4.12 -5.86 -12.47
C PRO A 51 4.74 -6.38 -11.18
N ASN A 52 3.91 -6.77 -10.24
CA ASN A 52 4.38 -7.19 -8.93
C ASN A 52 3.41 -8.16 -8.31
N VAL A 53 3.89 -8.95 -7.36
CA VAL A 53 3.05 -9.86 -6.59
C VAL A 53 3.33 -9.67 -5.11
N VAL A 54 2.31 -9.84 -4.30
CA VAL A 54 2.45 -9.78 -2.85
C VAL A 54 2.93 -11.14 -2.37
N VAL A 55 4.04 -11.16 -1.66
CA VAL A 55 4.58 -12.41 -1.11
C VAL A 55 4.45 -12.47 0.41
N HIS A 56 4.16 -11.36 1.04
CA HIS A 56 3.94 -11.31 2.47
C HIS A 56 3.01 -10.14 2.79
N ALA A 57 2.08 -10.37 3.71
CA ALA A 57 1.25 -9.30 4.22
C ALA A 57 0.86 -9.64 5.66
N SER A 58 0.97 -8.66 6.53
CA SER A 58 0.50 -8.79 7.90
C SER A 58 -0.27 -7.54 8.25
N ILE A 59 -1.21 -7.67 9.16
CA ILE A 59 -2.03 -6.54 9.56
C ILE A 59 -2.41 -6.73 11.03
N ASP A 60 -2.33 -5.64 11.78
CA ASP A 60 -2.79 -5.58 13.17
C ASP A 60 -3.95 -4.59 13.22
N TYR A 61 -5.07 -5.05 13.72
CA TYR A 61 -6.28 -4.22 13.84
C TYR A 61 -6.26 -3.57 15.21
N LYS A 62 -6.29 -2.23 15.22
CA LYS A 62 -6.18 -1.47 16.46
C LYS A 62 -7.51 -0.89 16.90
N LYS A 63 -8.34 -0.47 15.95
CA LYS A 63 -9.58 0.19 16.24
C LYS A 63 -10.55 -0.02 15.10
N GLU A 64 -11.81 -0.24 15.39
CA GLU A 64 -12.80 -0.44 14.34
C GLU A 64 -13.06 0.84 13.57
N ILE A 65 -13.49 0.69 12.34
CA ILE A 65 -14.03 1.78 11.55
C ILE A 65 -15.52 1.52 11.47
N ALA A 66 -16.30 2.39 12.08
CA ALA A 66 -17.72 2.17 12.25
C ALA A 66 -18.49 2.38 10.97
N TYR A 67 -19.63 1.72 10.88
CA TYR A 67 -20.54 1.89 9.77
C TYR A 67 -20.93 3.37 9.66
N GLY A 68 -20.97 3.86 8.45
CA GLY A 68 -21.26 5.27 8.19
C GLY A 68 -20.03 6.08 7.83
N ALA A 69 -18.85 5.54 8.09
CA ALA A 69 -17.63 6.18 7.60
C ALA A 69 -17.67 6.16 6.08
N ARG A 70 -17.49 7.33 5.45
CA ARG A 70 -17.60 7.44 4.00
C ARG A 70 -16.29 7.21 3.30
N GLU A 71 -15.19 7.41 4.01
CA GLU A 71 -13.87 7.19 3.43
C GLU A 71 -12.89 6.82 4.53
N VAL A 72 -11.80 6.19 4.10
CA VAL A 72 -10.68 5.91 4.97
C VAL A 72 -9.45 6.52 4.35
N VAL A 73 -8.47 6.85 5.18
CA VAL A 73 -7.20 7.37 4.73
C VAL A 73 -6.16 6.29 4.96
N VAL A 74 -5.36 6.01 3.94
CA VAL A 74 -4.25 5.07 4.07
C VAL A 74 -2.96 5.82 3.79
N GLN A 75 -2.03 5.69 4.73
CA GLN A 75 -0.69 6.24 4.56
C GLN A 75 0.26 5.09 4.27
N SER A 76 1.00 5.19 3.17
CA SER A 76 1.91 4.13 2.73
C SER A 76 3.33 4.67 2.71
N THR A 77 4.25 3.92 3.29
CA THR A 77 5.67 4.26 3.29
C THR A 77 6.44 3.10 2.67
N ILE A 78 7.32 3.42 1.72
CA ILE A 78 8.22 2.41 1.18
C ILE A 78 9.40 2.33 2.15
N ALA A 79 9.43 1.25 2.91
CA ALA A 79 10.38 1.11 4.00
C ALA A 79 11.73 0.58 3.54
N LYS A 80 11.73 -0.24 2.48
CA LYS A 80 12.97 -0.83 2.00
C LYS A 80 12.78 -1.33 0.57
N VAL A 81 13.81 -1.17 -0.24
CA VAL A 81 13.84 -1.72 -1.59
C VAL A 81 15.00 -2.71 -1.62
N GLY A 82 14.66 -3.99 -1.81
CA GLY A 82 15.66 -5.05 -1.94
C GLY A 82 16.03 -5.27 -3.39
N ARG A 83 16.67 -6.39 -3.68
CA ARG A 83 17.08 -6.70 -5.05
C ARG A 83 15.87 -6.86 -5.97
N SER A 84 14.85 -7.56 -5.49
CA SER A 84 13.63 -7.83 -6.25
C SER A 84 12.39 -7.41 -5.49
N SER A 85 12.53 -6.91 -4.27
CA SER A 85 11.41 -6.72 -3.36
C SER A 85 11.26 -5.28 -2.94
N VAL A 86 10.02 -4.93 -2.61
CA VAL A 86 9.69 -3.62 -2.03
C VAL A 86 8.90 -3.91 -0.76
N ARG A 87 9.36 -3.36 0.36
CA ARG A 87 8.67 -3.50 1.64
C ARG A 87 7.91 -2.24 1.93
N PHE A 88 6.63 -2.41 2.21
CA PHE A 88 5.74 -1.31 2.57
C PHE A 88 5.37 -1.39 4.04
N ARG A 89 5.24 -0.23 4.65
CA ARG A 89 4.49 -0.07 5.90
C ARG A 89 3.31 0.81 5.61
N GLN A 90 2.15 0.42 6.11
CA GLN A 90 0.94 1.15 5.84
C GLN A 90 0.14 1.32 7.12
N VAL A 91 -0.57 2.43 7.21
CA VAL A 91 -1.44 2.75 8.34
C VAL A 91 -2.79 3.13 7.77
N VAL A 92 -3.85 2.50 8.29
CA VAL A 92 -5.22 2.86 7.96
C VAL A 92 -5.74 3.73 9.07
N LEU A 93 -6.26 4.90 8.73
CA LEU A 93 -6.76 5.85 9.71
C LEU A 93 -8.28 5.88 9.70
N THR A 94 -8.85 6.06 10.89
CA THR A 94 -10.29 6.32 11.03
C THR A 94 -10.59 7.71 10.47
N PRO A 95 -11.87 8.05 10.23
CA PRO A 95 -12.22 9.41 9.83
C PRO A 95 -11.73 10.48 10.80
N ASP A 96 -11.56 10.13 12.07
CA ASP A 96 -11.06 11.06 13.09
C ASP A 96 -9.54 11.12 13.13
N GLY A 97 -8.86 10.38 12.29
CA GLY A 97 -7.41 10.41 12.22
C GLY A 97 -6.70 9.48 13.19
N GLU A 98 -7.41 8.57 13.82
CA GLU A 98 -6.81 7.58 14.72
C GLU A 98 -6.36 6.36 13.94
N VAL A 99 -5.36 5.65 14.45
CA VAL A 99 -4.87 4.44 13.79
C VAL A 99 -5.87 3.32 13.95
N ALA A 100 -6.45 2.89 12.85
CA ALA A 100 -7.36 1.76 12.83
C ALA A 100 -6.63 0.43 12.61
N ALA A 101 -5.57 0.45 11.81
CA ALA A 101 -4.80 -0.75 11.52
C ALA A 101 -3.39 -0.36 11.07
N GLU A 102 -2.46 -1.27 11.32
CA GLU A 102 -1.08 -1.14 10.85
C GLU A 102 -0.73 -2.38 10.07
N SER A 103 0.01 -2.22 8.98
CA SER A 103 0.31 -3.31 8.07
C SER A 103 1.74 -3.25 7.59
N GLU A 104 2.32 -4.44 7.39
CA GLU A 104 3.56 -4.58 6.64
C GLU A 104 3.30 -5.54 5.50
N SER A 105 3.90 -5.25 4.35
CA SER A 105 3.79 -6.14 3.21
C SER A 105 5.08 -6.11 2.42
N VAL A 106 5.30 -7.18 1.66
CA VAL A 106 6.44 -7.27 0.75
C VAL A 106 5.89 -7.63 -0.62
N LEU A 107 6.23 -6.79 -1.59
CA LEU A 107 5.94 -7.05 -2.99
C LEU A 107 7.22 -7.49 -3.68
N VAL A 108 7.10 -8.33 -4.70
CA VAL A 108 8.23 -8.75 -5.51
C VAL A 108 7.95 -8.31 -6.93
N ALA A 109 8.94 -7.66 -7.55
CA ALA A 109 8.85 -7.28 -8.96
C ALA A 109 8.75 -8.56 -9.79
N TRP A 110 7.83 -8.57 -10.73
CA TRP A 110 7.44 -9.79 -11.42
C TRP A 110 7.64 -9.66 -12.91
N ASP A 111 8.09 -10.75 -13.53
CA ASP A 111 8.20 -10.87 -14.98
C ASP A 111 7.06 -11.78 -15.43
N PRO A 112 5.99 -11.23 -16.01
CA PRO A 112 4.84 -12.04 -16.39
C PRO A 112 5.16 -13.08 -17.48
N ALA A 113 6.10 -12.77 -18.36
CA ALA A 113 6.46 -13.69 -19.43
C ALA A 113 7.23 -14.89 -18.89
N ALA A 114 8.18 -14.63 -18.00
CA ALA A 114 8.98 -15.69 -17.39
C ALA A 114 8.25 -16.35 -16.21
N ARG A 115 7.21 -15.70 -15.70
CA ARG A 115 6.45 -16.12 -14.52
C ARG A 115 7.38 -16.33 -13.34
N SER A 116 8.21 -15.35 -13.10
CA SER A 116 9.17 -15.37 -12.01
C SER A 116 9.46 -13.94 -11.55
N SER A 117 10.12 -13.83 -10.41
CA SER A 117 10.57 -12.53 -9.94
C SER A 117 11.67 -12.01 -10.84
N ARG A 118 11.84 -10.69 -10.84
CA ARG A 118 12.91 -10.05 -11.58
C ARG A 118 13.64 -9.05 -10.69
N THR A 119 14.83 -8.70 -11.08
CA THR A 119 15.61 -7.68 -10.38
C THR A 119 15.02 -6.31 -10.67
N ILE A 120 14.92 -5.49 -9.64
CA ILE A 120 14.47 -4.11 -9.77
C ILE A 120 15.61 -3.31 -10.43
N GLY A 121 15.28 -2.57 -11.48
CA GLY A 121 16.26 -1.78 -12.19
C GLY A 121 16.73 -0.56 -11.40
N ASP A 122 17.87 0.01 -11.80
CA ASP A 122 18.45 1.14 -11.08
C ASP A 122 17.55 2.36 -11.09
N ASP A 123 16.90 2.64 -12.21
CA ASP A 123 15.98 3.78 -12.31
C ASP A 123 14.74 3.56 -11.45
N GLU A 124 14.25 2.33 -11.46
CA GLU A 124 13.10 1.97 -10.63
C GLU A 124 13.44 2.12 -9.15
N ARG A 125 14.62 1.64 -8.78
CA ARG A 125 15.08 1.74 -7.39
C ARG A 125 15.18 3.20 -6.96
N ARG A 126 15.74 4.05 -7.82
CA ARG A 126 15.84 5.47 -7.51
C ARG A 126 14.48 6.09 -7.33
N ALA A 127 13.54 5.77 -8.22
CA ALA A 127 12.19 6.32 -8.13
C ALA A 127 11.49 5.90 -6.84
N LEU A 128 11.62 4.63 -6.48
CA LEU A 128 11.00 4.12 -5.26
C LEU A 128 11.60 4.77 -4.01
N LEU A 129 12.91 4.91 -3.97
CA LEU A 129 13.58 5.48 -2.81
C LEU A 129 13.39 6.98 -2.69
N ALA A 130 13.21 7.67 -3.81
CA ALA A 130 12.95 9.10 -3.82
C ALA A 130 11.49 9.43 -3.59
N GLY A 131 10.63 8.42 -3.52
CA GLY A 131 9.21 8.65 -3.37
C GLY A 131 8.54 9.14 -4.62
N GLY A 132 9.20 9.08 -5.77
CA GLY A 132 8.62 9.50 -7.03
C GLY A 132 8.30 10.97 -7.14
N SER A 133 8.70 11.77 -6.16
CA SER A 133 8.38 13.19 -6.16
C SER A 133 9.44 14.04 -6.83
N GLY A 134 10.41 13.41 -7.43
CA GLY A 134 11.55 14.15 -7.97
C GLY A 134 12.56 14.48 -6.91
N GLU A 135 12.30 14.12 -5.69
CA GLU A 135 13.20 14.35 -4.64
C GLU A 135 14.31 13.33 -4.72
N VAL A 136 15.50 13.79 -4.85
CA VAL A 136 16.61 12.90 -4.99
C VAL A 136 17.43 12.94 -3.72
N SER A 137 17.59 11.82 -3.14
CA SER A 137 18.36 11.78 -1.92
C SER A 137 19.80 11.50 -2.21
#